data_0d01c33dd7b2cb3beca2716ddef6c106
#
_entry.id   0d01c33dd7b2cb3beca2716ddef6c106
#
_cell.length_a   1.000
_cell.length_b   1.000
_cell.length_c   1.000
_cell.angle_alpha   90.00
_cell.angle_beta   90.00
_cell.angle_gamma   90.00
#
_symmetry.space_group_name_H-M   'P 1'
#
loop_
_entity.id
_entity.type
_entity.pdbx_description
1 polymer ?
#
loop_
_entity_poly.entity_id
_entity_poly.type
_entity_poly.pdbx_seq_one_letter_code
_entity_poly.pdbx_strand_id
1 'polypeptide(L)'
;LVGSEMCIRDRILFFAQFIMKYKEKLNTFPVIASIAVLMGVPWIMVKEQPALSTSLVLIFIFCVILYAGGISYKLIFGALAVAIPAVIILVSLAMQPDSTILETYQKNRILAFVNPEEYSTDLAYQQLNSVMAIGSGELDGKGYKNNEITSVKNGNFLSEAETDFIFAVIGEEFGFKGSIVVIILLMLMAMECISIAGKAKDTAGTIIAASMGGLIAHDAKKKLMQNFCIAY
;
A
#
# COMPACT_ATOMS: atom_id res chain seq x y z
N LEU A 1 7.35 9.94 -8.69
CA LEU A 1 7.00 8.54 -8.34
C LEU A 1 8.22 7.63 -8.25
N VAL A 2 9.16 7.67 -9.20
CA VAL A 2 10.37 6.82 -9.18
C VAL A 2 11.22 7.06 -7.93
N GLY A 3 11.34 8.28 -7.45
CA GLY A 3 12.12 8.62 -6.25
C GLY A 3 11.56 8.05 -4.95
N SER A 4 10.24 7.91 -4.81
CA SER A 4 9.63 7.40 -3.58
C SER A 4 9.79 5.88 -3.45
N GLU A 5 9.70 5.13 -4.55
CA GLU A 5 9.89 3.68 -4.54
C GLU A 5 11.34 3.26 -4.30
N MET A 6 12.31 3.98 -4.90
CA MET A 6 13.73 3.78 -4.59
C MET A 6 14.00 4.04 -3.11
N CYS A 7 13.43 5.09 -2.54
CA CYS A 7 13.54 5.41 -1.12
C CYS A 7 13.04 4.29 -0.19
N ILE A 8 12.00 3.56 -0.56
CA ILE A 8 11.47 2.44 0.24
C ILE A 8 12.46 1.27 0.24
N ARG A 9 13.02 0.91 -0.92
CA ARG A 9 13.98 -0.18 -1.06
C ARG A 9 15.27 0.10 -0.29
N ASP A 10 15.80 1.32 -0.40
CA ASP A 10 17.01 1.74 0.32
C ASP A 10 16.81 1.69 1.83
N ARG A 11 15.63 2.03 2.32
CA ARG A 11 15.28 1.92 3.75
C ARG A 11 15.23 0.48 4.21
N ILE A 12 14.66 -0.43 3.43
CA ILE A 12 14.66 -1.87 3.76
C ILE A 12 16.08 -2.35 3.96
N LEU A 13 17.00 -2.03 3.04
CA LEU A 13 18.40 -2.42 3.12
C LEU A 13 19.11 -1.78 4.32
N PHE A 14 18.89 -0.49 4.55
CA PHE A 14 19.46 0.23 5.69
C PHE A 14 19.02 -0.39 7.03
N PHE A 15 17.72 -0.59 7.22
CA PHE A 15 17.19 -1.15 8.46
C PHE A 15 17.58 -2.61 8.65
N ALA A 16 17.70 -3.40 7.57
CA ALA A 16 18.18 -4.77 7.65
C ALA A 16 19.60 -4.82 8.21
N GLN A 17 20.51 -3.97 7.73
CA GLN A 17 21.86 -3.84 8.25
C GLN A 17 21.88 -3.29 9.68
N PHE A 18 21.09 -2.26 9.97
CA PHE A 18 21.03 -1.65 11.29
C PHE A 18 20.57 -2.66 12.34
N ILE A 19 19.48 -3.38 12.09
CA ILE A 19 18.93 -4.38 13.00
C ILE A 19 19.90 -5.55 13.20
N MET A 20 20.55 -6.00 12.11
CA MET A 20 21.56 -7.05 12.21
C MET A 20 22.72 -6.64 13.12
N LYS A 21 23.20 -5.40 13.00
CA LYS A 21 24.29 -4.86 13.81
C LYS A 21 23.94 -4.77 15.30
N TYR A 22 22.70 -4.43 15.63
CA TYR A 22 22.23 -4.23 17.01
C TYR A 22 21.33 -5.35 17.53
N LYS A 23 21.38 -6.54 16.92
CA LYS A 23 20.47 -7.67 17.21
C LYS A 23 20.37 -8.02 18.70
N GLU A 24 21.50 -8.08 19.40
CA GLU A 24 21.54 -8.43 20.82
C GLU A 24 20.92 -7.35 21.73
N LYS A 25 20.95 -6.09 21.30
CA LYS A 25 20.45 -4.93 22.05
C LYS A 25 19.14 -4.37 21.49
N LEU A 26 18.49 -5.09 20.57
CA LEU A 26 17.35 -4.61 19.81
C LEU A 26 16.18 -4.16 20.71
N ASN A 27 15.95 -4.85 21.82
CA ASN A 27 14.88 -4.54 22.77
C ASN A 27 15.29 -3.52 23.85
N THR A 28 16.46 -2.87 23.70
CA THR A 28 16.91 -1.83 24.64
C THR A 28 16.34 -0.48 24.20
N PHE A 29 15.88 0.32 25.18
CA PHE A 29 15.25 1.63 24.93
C PHE A 29 16.03 2.54 23.98
N PRO A 30 17.37 2.73 24.08
CA PRO A 30 18.11 3.60 23.17
C PRO A 30 18.11 3.10 21.72
N VAL A 31 18.11 1.79 21.48
CA VAL A 31 18.06 1.25 20.10
C VAL A 31 16.67 1.44 19.51
N ILE A 32 15.62 1.19 20.30
CA ILE A 32 14.23 1.44 19.87
C ILE A 32 14.01 2.91 19.59
N ALA A 33 14.49 3.81 20.43
CA ALA A 33 14.42 5.25 20.22
C ALA A 33 15.16 5.67 18.94
N SER A 34 16.34 5.11 18.68
CA SER A 34 17.08 5.37 17.43
C SER A 34 16.32 4.90 16.19
N ILE A 35 15.73 3.71 16.24
CA ILE A 35 14.89 3.19 15.15
C ILE A 35 13.68 4.10 14.91
N ALA A 36 13.00 4.53 15.99
CA ALA A 36 11.85 5.43 15.91
C ALA A 36 12.21 6.78 15.28
N VAL A 37 13.35 7.36 15.65
CA VAL A 37 13.84 8.63 15.07
C VAL A 37 14.23 8.45 13.60
N LEU A 38 15.02 7.41 13.28
CA LEU A 38 15.46 7.12 11.91
C LEU A 38 14.28 6.85 10.96
N MET A 39 13.17 6.34 11.47
CA MET A 39 11.95 6.14 10.67
C MET A 39 11.03 7.35 10.71
N GLY A 40 10.92 8.00 11.85
CA GLY A 40 10.01 9.14 12.05
C GLY A 40 10.37 10.35 11.20
N VAL A 41 11.66 10.69 11.08
CA VAL A 41 12.11 11.83 10.27
C VAL A 41 11.69 11.68 8.81
N PRO A 42 12.03 10.58 8.10
CA PRO A 42 11.59 10.39 6.72
C PRO A 42 10.08 10.26 6.58
N TRP A 43 9.38 9.70 7.57
CA TRP A 43 7.94 9.60 7.56
C TRP A 43 7.26 10.98 7.61
N ILE A 44 7.76 11.89 8.46
CA ILE A 44 7.28 13.28 8.54
C ILE A 44 7.50 13.97 7.19
N MET A 45 8.69 13.81 6.59
CA MET A 45 8.99 14.42 5.28
C MET A 45 8.05 13.93 4.18
N VAL A 46 7.66 12.65 4.18
CA VAL A 46 6.71 12.08 3.22
C VAL A 46 5.28 12.52 3.51
N LYS A 47 4.92 12.72 4.79
CA LYS A 47 3.60 13.23 5.19
C LYS A 47 3.35 14.66 4.70
N GLU A 48 4.38 15.51 4.68
CA GLU A 48 4.32 16.88 4.14
C GLU A 48 4.06 16.89 2.62
N GLN A 49 4.34 15.80 1.92
CA GLN A 49 3.96 15.62 0.53
C GLN A 49 2.52 15.12 0.46
N PRO A 50 1.71 15.52 -0.57
CA PRO A 50 0.31 15.07 -0.71
C PRO A 50 0.19 13.58 -1.09
N ALA A 51 0.98 12.71 -0.45
CA ALA A 51 1.14 11.28 -0.75
C ALA A 51 0.79 10.40 0.45
N LEU A 52 -0.45 10.50 0.96
CA LEU A 52 -0.96 9.70 2.08
C LEU A 52 -0.75 8.18 1.89
N SER A 53 -0.97 7.70 0.66
CA SER A 53 -0.79 6.31 0.27
C SER A 53 0.62 5.81 0.58
N THR A 54 1.64 6.57 0.19
CA THR A 54 3.06 6.22 0.39
C THR A 54 3.44 6.22 1.87
N SER A 55 2.88 7.14 2.68
CA SER A 55 3.14 7.18 4.12
C SER A 55 2.59 5.96 4.86
N LEU A 56 1.43 5.43 4.44
CA LEU A 56 0.85 4.20 4.99
C LEU A 56 1.68 2.97 4.62
N VAL A 57 2.15 2.88 3.37
CA VAL A 57 3.06 1.80 2.93
C VAL A 57 4.33 1.78 3.76
N LEU A 58 4.90 2.95 4.04
CA LEU A 58 6.09 3.07 4.88
C LEU A 58 5.89 2.52 6.29
N ILE A 59 4.77 2.86 6.93
CA ILE A 59 4.44 2.33 8.26
C ILE A 59 4.26 0.81 8.21
N PHE A 60 3.54 0.30 7.19
CA PHE A 60 3.31 -1.12 7.02
C PHE A 60 4.63 -1.90 6.87
N ILE A 61 5.50 -1.45 5.95
CA ILE A 61 6.81 -2.09 5.73
C ILE A 61 7.67 -2.01 7.00
N PHE A 62 7.62 -0.89 7.71
CA PHE A 62 8.33 -0.75 8.97
C PHE A 62 7.86 -1.76 10.02
N CYS A 63 6.55 -1.99 10.15
CA CYS A 63 6.03 -3.05 11.02
C CYS A 63 6.55 -4.44 10.63
N VAL A 64 6.62 -4.73 9.31
CA VAL A 64 7.18 -5.98 8.80
C VAL A 64 8.67 -6.11 9.13
N ILE A 65 9.45 -5.03 8.96
CA ILE A 65 10.89 -4.99 9.31
C ILE A 65 11.10 -5.27 10.79
N LEU A 66 10.33 -4.63 11.67
CA LEU A 66 10.43 -4.83 13.12
C LEU A 66 10.06 -6.25 13.53
N TYR A 67 8.99 -6.78 12.93
CA TYR A 67 8.55 -8.15 13.15
C TYR A 67 9.60 -9.17 12.70
N ALA A 68 10.09 -9.05 11.48
CA ALA A 68 11.12 -9.94 10.92
C ALA A 68 12.48 -9.80 11.62
N GLY A 69 12.77 -8.61 12.18
CA GLY A 69 13.97 -8.32 12.97
C GLY A 69 13.98 -8.96 14.35
N GLY A 70 12.86 -9.48 14.84
CA GLY A 70 12.75 -10.15 16.12
C GLY A 70 12.55 -9.22 17.31
N ILE A 71 11.92 -8.07 17.09
CA ILE A 71 11.46 -7.21 18.21
C ILE A 71 10.40 -7.95 19.04
N SER A 72 10.42 -7.74 20.34
CA SER A 72 9.48 -8.41 21.25
C SER A 72 8.02 -8.09 20.89
N TYR A 73 7.19 -9.13 20.80
CA TYR A 73 5.76 -8.99 20.48
C TYR A 73 5.04 -8.05 21.47
N LYS A 74 5.44 -8.02 22.73
CA LYS A 74 4.86 -7.14 23.75
C LYS A 74 4.99 -5.66 23.36
N LEU A 75 6.09 -5.29 22.73
CA LEU A 75 6.37 -3.93 22.29
C LEU A 75 5.56 -3.59 21.01
N ILE A 76 5.46 -4.53 20.08
CA ILE A 76 4.66 -4.35 18.87
C ILE A 76 3.17 -4.21 19.22
N PHE A 77 2.62 -5.12 20.03
CA PHE A 77 1.22 -5.05 20.47
C PHE A 77 0.96 -3.84 21.35
N GLY A 78 1.89 -3.44 22.22
CA GLY A 78 1.79 -2.22 23.02
C GLY A 78 1.73 -0.97 22.16
N ALA A 79 2.60 -0.87 21.15
CA ALA A 79 2.59 0.24 20.20
C ALA A 79 1.30 0.29 19.38
N LEU A 80 0.81 -0.85 18.88
CA LEU A 80 -0.47 -0.95 18.15
C LEU A 80 -1.66 -0.59 19.03
N ALA A 81 -1.68 -1.04 20.29
CA ALA A 81 -2.76 -0.75 21.24
C ALA A 81 -2.89 0.76 21.55
N VAL A 82 -1.81 1.51 21.43
CA VAL A 82 -1.82 2.98 21.57
C VAL A 82 -2.10 3.66 20.22
N ALA A 83 -1.49 3.18 19.15
CA ALA A 83 -1.59 3.80 17.82
C ALA A 83 -3.02 3.70 17.25
N ILE A 84 -3.69 2.55 17.37
CA ILE A 84 -5.03 2.36 16.80
C ILE A 84 -6.05 3.32 17.43
N PRO A 85 -6.22 3.41 18.76
CA PRO A 85 -7.12 4.39 19.36
C PRO A 85 -6.74 5.84 19.04
N ALA A 86 -5.44 6.15 19.02
CA ALA A 86 -4.97 7.49 18.67
C ALA A 86 -5.38 7.89 17.24
N VAL A 87 -5.27 6.98 16.27
CA VAL A 87 -5.70 7.20 14.88
C VAL A 87 -7.22 7.37 14.82
N ILE A 88 -8.00 6.54 15.52
CA ILE A 88 -9.47 6.66 15.55
C ILE A 88 -9.88 8.02 16.12
N ILE A 89 -9.29 8.45 17.23
CA ILE A 89 -9.55 9.75 17.84
C ILE A 89 -9.17 10.89 16.89
N LEU A 90 -7.99 10.82 16.27
CA LEU A 90 -7.52 11.82 15.31
C LEU A 90 -8.47 11.94 14.12
N VAL A 91 -8.89 10.82 13.53
CA VAL A 91 -9.85 10.82 12.41
C VAL A 91 -11.19 11.38 12.86
N SER A 92 -11.69 11.00 14.03
CA SER A 92 -12.96 11.51 14.57
C SER A 92 -12.93 13.02 14.79
N LEU A 93 -11.83 13.55 15.34
CA LEU A 93 -11.63 15.00 15.52
C LEU A 93 -11.48 15.74 14.18
N ALA A 94 -10.78 15.13 13.24
CA ALA A 94 -10.53 15.71 11.93
C ALA A 94 -11.78 15.76 11.03
N MET A 95 -12.76 14.88 11.26
CA MET A 95 -14.04 14.85 10.55
C MET A 95 -15.04 15.91 11.05
N GLN A 96 -14.73 16.62 12.13
CA GLN A 96 -15.59 17.72 12.59
C GLN A 96 -15.60 18.86 11.55
N PRO A 97 -16.75 19.57 11.37
CA PRO A 97 -16.90 20.60 10.35
C PRO A 97 -15.84 21.72 10.44
N ASP A 98 -15.47 22.10 11.65
CA ASP A 98 -14.59 23.25 11.94
C ASP A 98 -13.11 22.86 12.14
N SER A 99 -12.76 21.59 11.89
CA SER A 99 -11.40 21.12 12.13
C SER A 99 -10.44 21.52 11.00
N THR A 100 -9.31 22.10 11.37
CA THR A 100 -8.18 22.43 10.47
C THR A 100 -7.06 21.38 10.53
N ILE A 101 -7.31 20.22 11.18
CA ILE A 101 -6.30 19.16 11.43
C ILE A 101 -5.91 18.44 10.13
N LEU A 102 -6.88 18.26 9.23
CA LEU A 102 -6.66 17.65 7.92
C LEU A 102 -6.81 18.70 6.83
N GLU A 103 -5.95 18.64 5.84
CA GLU A 103 -6.10 19.37 4.59
C GLU A 103 -7.41 18.98 3.88
N THR A 104 -8.04 19.94 3.21
CA THR A 104 -9.31 19.72 2.50
C THR A 104 -9.26 18.52 1.56
N TYR A 105 -8.13 18.30 0.90
CA TYR A 105 -7.86 17.17 0.04
C TYR A 105 -7.89 15.82 0.79
N GLN A 106 -7.32 15.76 2.00
CA GLN A 106 -7.30 14.54 2.82
C GLN A 106 -8.69 14.22 3.36
N LYS A 107 -9.42 15.26 3.77
CA LYS A 107 -10.81 15.17 4.23
C LYS A 107 -11.72 14.64 3.13
N ASN A 108 -11.60 15.19 1.92
CA ASN A 108 -12.38 14.76 0.77
C ASN A 108 -12.11 13.30 0.37
N ARG A 109 -10.87 12.79 0.52
CA ARG A 109 -10.57 11.37 0.28
C ARG A 109 -11.24 10.44 1.29
N ILE A 110 -11.27 10.82 2.56
CA ILE A 110 -11.94 10.03 3.60
C ILE A 110 -13.46 10.06 3.38
N LEU A 111 -14.02 11.22 3.05
CA LEU A 111 -15.44 11.39 2.76
C LEU A 111 -15.87 10.62 1.50
N ALA A 112 -15.07 10.65 0.44
CA ALA A 112 -15.32 9.87 -0.77
C ALA A 112 -15.30 8.35 -0.53
N PHE A 113 -14.54 7.89 0.50
CA PHE A 113 -14.55 6.49 0.90
C PHE A 113 -15.78 6.12 1.73
N VAL A 114 -16.27 7.04 2.57
CA VAL A 114 -17.44 6.80 3.46
C VAL A 114 -18.77 7.01 2.74
N ASN A 115 -18.85 8.05 1.88
CA ASN A 115 -20.06 8.41 1.11
C ASN A 115 -19.71 8.67 -0.35
N PRO A 116 -19.47 7.63 -1.16
CA PRO A 116 -19.04 7.78 -2.55
C PRO A 116 -20.09 8.46 -3.45
N GLU A 117 -21.38 8.36 -3.11
CA GLU A 117 -22.47 8.96 -3.89
C GLU A 117 -22.56 10.50 -3.75
N GLU A 118 -22.20 11.03 -2.58
CA GLU A 118 -22.30 12.46 -2.28
C GLU A 118 -21.04 13.23 -2.68
N TYR A 119 -19.89 12.56 -2.70
CA TYR A 119 -18.59 13.13 -3.02
C TYR A 119 -18.03 12.58 -4.33
N SER A 120 -18.74 12.82 -5.45
CA SER A 120 -18.28 12.46 -6.81
C SER A 120 -17.13 13.37 -7.29
N THR A 121 -16.02 13.33 -6.55
CA THR A 121 -14.76 13.93 -6.98
C THR A 121 -14.10 13.09 -8.08
N ASP A 122 -13.14 13.65 -8.80
CA ASP A 122 -12.39 12.95 -9.86
C ASP A 122 -11.91 11.54 -9.47
N LEU A 123 -11.63 11.30 -8.19
CA LEU A 123 -11.20 10.00 -7.67
C LEU A 123 -12.32 8.95 -7.70
N ALA A 124 -13.55 9.32 -7.30
CA ALA A 124 -14.69 8.40 -7.35
C ALA A 124 -15.07 8.10 -8.81
N TYR A 125 -14.95 9.08 -9.70
CA TYR A 125 -15.15 8.89 -11.14
C TYR A 125 -14.14 7.89 -11.73
N GLN A 126 -12.86 8.02 -11.41
CA GLN A 126 -11.82 7.10 -11.88
C GLN A 126 -12.02 5.67 -11.34
N GLN A 127 -12.42 5.53 -10.08
CA GLN A 127 -12.72 4.22 -9.49
C GLN A 127 -13.93 3.58 -10.14
N LEU A 128 -15.00 4.34 -10.37
CA LEU A 128 -16.21 3.84 -11.04
C LEU A 128 -15.90 3.36 -12.47
N ASN A 129 -15.13 4.14 -13.22
CA ASN A 129 -14.68 3.76 -14.56
C ASN A 129 -13.81 2.50 -14.53
N SER A 130 -12.97 2.33 -13.51
CA SER A 130 -12.14 1.11 -13.38
C SER A 130 -12.98 -0.13 -13.09
N VAL A 131 -14.01 -0.03 -12.25
CA VAL A 131 -14.96 -1.13 -11.99
C VAL A 131 -15.76 -1.47 -13.26
N MET A 132 -16.25 -0.44 -13.97
CA MET A 132 -16.95 -0.65 -15.25
C MET A 132 -16.04 -1.31 -16.30
N ALA A 133 -14.76 -0.93 -16.37
CA ALA A 133 -13.79 -1.55 -17.26
C ALA A 133 -13.63 -3.04 -16.97
N ILE A 134 -13.40 -3.41 -15.69
CA ILE A 134 -13.27 -4.80 -15.28
C ILE A 134 -14.54 -5.58 -15.60
N GLY A 135 -15.71 -5.01 -15.28
CA GLY A 135 -17.01 -5.64 -15.56
C GLY A 135 -17.26 -5.86 -17.04
N SER A 136 -16.82 -4.90 -17.88
CA SER A 136 -16.98 -4.98 -19.34
C SER A 136 -16.12 -6.07 -20.01
N GLY A 137 -15.08 -6.56 -19.33
CA GLY A 137 -14.24 -7.66 -19.82
C GLY A 137 -14.86 -9.04 -19.64
N GLU A 138 -15.92 -9.19 -18.85
CA GLU A 138 -16.60 -10.47 -18.61
C GLU A 138 -15.64 -11.62 -18.29
N LEU A 139 -15.86 -12.84 -18.81
CA LEU A 139 -15.01 -14.01 -18.53
C LEU A 139 -13.74 -14.06 -19.39
N ASP A 140 -13.84 -13.70 -20.66
CA ASP A 140 -12.78 -13.93 -21.66
C ASP A 140 -12.02 -12.68 -22.07
N GLY A 141 -12.52 -11.49 -21.69
CA GLY A 141 -11.97 -10.20 -22.07
C GLY A 141 -12.36 -9.73 -23.47
N LYS A 142 -12.16 -8.44 -23.73
CA LYS A 142 -12.40 -7.82 -25.06
C LYS A 142 -11.27 -8.10 -26.07
N GLY A 143 -10.19 -8.74 -25.62
CA GLY A 143 -9.01 -9.02 -26.42
C GLY A 143 -7.87 -8.03 -26.23
N TYR A 144 -6.64 -8.52 -26.38
CA TYR A 144 -5.42 -7.74 -26.24
C TYR A 144 -5.32 -6.66 -27.34
N LYS A 145 -5.02 -5.42 -26.92
CA LYS A 145 -4.94 -4.25 -27.81
C LYS A 145 -6.23 -4.00 -28.59
N ASN A 146 -7.38 -4.21 -27.98
CA ASN A 146 -8.64 -3.82 -28.60
C ASN A 146 -8.65 -2.30 -28.82
N ASN A 147 -8.85 -1.87 -30.10
CA ASN A 147 -8.84 -0.47 -30.52
C ASN A 147 -10.24 0.17 -30.48
N GLU A 148 -11.20 -0.42 -29.77
CA GLU A 148 -12.51 0.20 -29.60
C GLU A 148 -12.40 1.51 -28.82
N ILE A 149 -13.10 2.54 -29.28
CA ILE A 149 -13.14 3.87 -28.64
C ILE A 149 -13.78 3.78 -27.24
N THR A 150 -14.61 2.76 -27.01
CA THR A 150 -15.26 2.46 -25.74
C THR A 150 -14.33 1.80 -24.71
N SER A 151 -13.12 1.41 -25.12
CA SER A 151 -12.09 0.88 -24.20
C SER A 151 -11.60 1.97 -23.26
N VAL A 152 -11.46 1.64 -22.00
CA VAL A 152 -10.97 2.55 -20.94
C VAL A 152 -9.60 3.14 -21.29
N LYS A 153 -8.74 2.34 -21.94
CA LYS A 153 -7.42 2.76 -22.39
C LYS A 153 -7.49 3.80 -23.52
N ASN A 154 -8.33 3.57 -24.53
CA ASN A 154 -8.41 4.40 -25.72
C ASN A 154 -9.30 5.64 -25.53
N GLY A 155 -10.30 5.55 -24.66
CA GLY A 155 -11.23 6.63 -24.36
C GLY A 155 -10.73 7.67 -23.36
N ASN A 156 -9.51 7.55 -22.81
CA ASN A 156 -8.96 8.42 -21.76
C ASN A 156 -9.89 8.56 -20.53
N PHE A 157 -10.69 7.53 -20.24
CA PHE A 157 -11.60 7.53 -19.08
C PHE A 157 -10.86 7.40 -17.75
N LEU A 158 -9.61 6.92 -17.76
CA LEU A 158 -8.75 6.81 -16.59
C LEU A 158 -7.47 7.61 -16.82
N SER A 159 -7.20 8.58 -15.94
CA SER A 159 -5.86 9.14 -15.83
C SER A 159 -4.94 8.07 -15.21
N GLU A 160 -3.74 7.91 -15.71
CA GLU A 160 -2.77 6.92 -15.18
C GLU A 160 -3.21 5.43 -15.35
N ALA A 161 -3.92 5.10 -16.46
CA ALA A 161 -4.38 3.74 -16.75
C ALA A 161 -3.24 2.70 -16.77
N GLU A 162 -2.03 3.10 -17.20
CA GLU A 162 -0.86 2.22 -17.32
C GLU A 162 -0.12 2.00 -15.98
N THR A 163 -0.41 2.78 -14.96
CA THR A 163 0.27 2.73 -13.68
C THR A 163 -0.67 2.32 -12.53
N ASP A 164 -1.51 3.23 -12.08
CA ASP A 164 -2.35 3.00 -10.92
C ASP A 164 -3.56 2.09 -11.23
N PHE A 165 -4.11 2.17 -12.44
CA PHE A 165 -5.28 1.39 -12.86
C PHE A 165 -4.97 0.26 -13.85
N ILE A 166 -3.72 -0.22 -13.89
CA ILE A 166 -3.30 -1.31 -14.78
C ILE A 166 -4.15 -2.57 -14.62
N PHE A 167 -4.65 -2.86 -13.42
CA PHE A 167 -5.51 -4.00 -13.19
C PHE A 167 -6.87 -3.87 -13.87
N ALA A 168 -7.41 -2.65 -14.01
CA ALA A 168 -8.62 -2.40 -14.77
C ALA A 168 -8.41 -2.71 -16.25
N VAL A 169 -7.26 -2.31 -16.80
CA VAL A 169 -6.90 -2.63 -18.20
C VAL A 169 -6.77 -4.15 -18.39
N ILE A 170 -6.12 -4.85 -17.44
CA ILE A 170 -6.01 -6.33 -17.49
C ILE A 170 -7.40 -6.97 -17.44
N GLY A 171 -8.29 -6.47 -16.55
CA GLY A 171 -9.65 -6.96 -16.44
C GLY A 171 -10.47 -6.75 -17.72
N GLU A 172 -10.31 -5.62 -18.39
CA GLU A 172 -10.98 -5.32 -19.66
C GLU A 172 -10.44 -6.19 -20.81
N GLU A 173 -9.10 -6.27 -20.97
CA GLU A 173 -8.48 -6.97 -22.11
C GLU A 173 -8.52 -8.49 -21.99
N PHE A 174 -8.27 -9.04 -20.79
CA PHE A 174 -8.14 -10.49 -20.55
C PHE A 174 -9.29 -11.07 -19.71
N GLY A 175 -10.23 -10.26 -19.29
CA GLY A 175 -11.39 -10.67 -18.51
C GLY A 175 -11.05 -11.25 -17.14
N PHE A 176 -12.02 -11.96 -16.59
CA PHE A 176 -11.89 -12.60 -15.27
C PHE A 176 -10.78 -13.66 -15.23
N LYS A 177 -10.61 -14.45 -16.31
CA LYS A 177 -9.57 -15.48 -16.40
C LYS A 177 -8.16 -14.87 -16.31
N GLY A 178 -7.90 -13.81 -17.06
CA GLY A 178 -6.61 -13.13 -17.01
C GLY A 178 -6.34 -12.45 -15.66
N SER A 179 -7.36 -11.83 -15.09
CA SER A 179 -7.29 -11.21 -13.76
C SER A 179 -6.91 -12.22 -12.67
N ILE A 180 -7.52 -13.41 -12.66
CA ILE A 180 -7.19 -14.48 -11.70
C ILE A 180 -5.75 -14.94 -11.89
N VAL A 181 -5.27 -15.14 -13.10
CA VAL A 181 -3.88 -15.55 -13.36
C VAL A 181 -2.91 -14.56 -12.76
N VAL A 182 -3.13 -13.24 -12.98
CA VAL A 182 -2.27 -12.20 -12.41
C VAL A 182 -2.29 -12.20 -10.88
N ILE A 183 -3.46 -12.35 -10.26
CA ILE A 183 -3.58 -12.43 -8.79
C ILE A 183 -2.82 -13.64 -8.25
N ILE A 184 -2.98 -14.80 -8.87
CA ILE A 184 -2.27 -16.03 -8.47
C ILE A 184 -0.76 -15.84 -8.58
N LEU A 185 -0.26 -15.26 -9.67
CA LEU A 185 1.18 -15.01 -9.84
C LEU A 185 1.72 -14.06 -8.77
N LEU A 186 1.03 -12.96 -8.47
CA LEU A 186 1.43 -12.03 -7.41
C LEU A 186 1.43 -12.71 -6.03
N MET A 187 0.43 -13.56 -5.76
CA MET A 187 0.36 -14.31 -4.51
C MET A 187 1.48 -15.34 -4.41
N LEU A 188 1.81 -16.05 -5.48
CA LEU A 188 2.95 -16.98 -5.53
C LEU A 188 4.27 -16.26 -5.27
N MET A 189 4.50 -15.09 -5.89
CA MET A 189 5.69 -14.27 -5.64
C MET A 189 5.79 -13.84 -4.16
N ALA A 190 4.70 -13.40 -3.55
CA ALA A 190 4.70 -13.02 -2.15
C ALA A 190 4.97 -14.21 -1.23
N MET A 191 4.37 -15.38 -1.50
CA MET A 191 4.61 -16.62 -0.74
C MET A 191 6.06 -17.10 -0.87
N GLU A 192 6.65 -16.99 -2.06
CA GLU A 192 8.05 -17.35 -2.28
C GLU A 192 8.99 -16.45 -1.47
N CYS A 193 8.74 -15.14 -1.44
CA CYS A 193 9.49 -14.22 -0.58
C CYS A 193 9.39 -14.61 0.91
N ILE A 194 8.22 -14.99 1.39
CA ILE A 194 8.02 -15.45 2.78
C ILE A 194 8.77 -16.77 3.02
N SER A 195 8.73 -17.70 2.07
CA SER A 195 9.47 -18.97 2.14
C SER A 195 10.99 -18.73 2.22
N ILE A 196 11.51 -17.81 1.41
CA ILE A 196 12.92 -17.40 1.44
C ILE A 196 13.25 -16.74 2.79
N ALA A 197 12.38 -15.89 3.32
CA ALA A 197 12.57 -15.27 4.63
C ALA A 197 12.70 -16.31 5.76
N GLY A 198 11.88 -17.37 5.72
CA GLY A 198 11.93 -18.47 6.70
C GLY A 198 13.18 -19.35 6.58
N LYS A 199 13.82 -19.39 5.42
CA LYS A 199 15.03 -20.20 5.14
C LYS A 199 16.33 -19.40 5.19
N ALA A 200 16.26 -18.09 5.37
CA ALA A 200 17.42 -17.21 5.37
C ALA A 200 18.37 -17.55 6.52
N LYS A 201 19.66 -17.58 6.22
CA LYS A 201 20.70 -17.92 7.21
C LYS A 201 21.00 -16.80 8.21
N ASP A 202 20.70 -15.56 7.80
CA ASP A 202 20.99 -14.35 8.57
C ASP A 202 19.75 -13.49 8.73
N THR A 203 19.73 -12.67 9.78
CA THR A 203 18.61 -11.78 10.10
C THR A 203 18.39 -10.74 9.01
N ALA A 204 19.46 -10.27 8.34
CA ALA A 204 19.33 -9.30 7.26
C ALA A 204 18.58 -9.89 6.06
N GLY A 205 18.93 -11.12 5.64
CA GLY A 205 18.23 -11.84 4.58
C GLY A 205 16.76 -12.08 4.92
N THR A 206 16.46 -12.46 6.18
CA THR A 206 15.07 -12.59 6.66
C THR A 206 14.30 -11.29 6.52
N ILE A 207 14.86 -10.16 6.97
CA ILE A 207 14.22 -8.85 6.92
C ILE A 207 13.99 -8.41 5.46
N ILE A 208 14.99 -8.55 4.61
CA ILE A 208 14.90 -8.14 3.20
C ILE A 208 13.81 -8.96 2.49
N ALA A 209 13.86 -10.29 2.61
CA ALA A 209 12.90 -11.15 1.96
C ALA A 209 11.46 -10.94 2.48
N ALA A 210 11.27 -10.83 3.81
CA ALA A 210 9.96 -10.56 4.40
C ALA A 210 9.41 -9.18 3.98
N SER A 211 10.26 -8.15 3.95
CA SER A 211 9.86 -6.80 3.57
C SER A 211 9.51 -6.70 2.09
N MET A 212 10.24 -7.39 1.22
CA MET A 212 9.92 -7.45 -0.21
C MET A 212 8.61 -8.21 -0.45
N GLY A 213 8.39 -9.33 0.24
CA GLY A 213 7.11 -10.05 0.19
C GLY A 213 5.94 -9.20 0.68
N GLY A 214 6.15 -8.46 1.79
CA GLY A 214 5.18 -7.50 2.31
C GLY A 214 4.87 -6.36 1.34
N LEU A 215 5.87 -5.82 0.65
CA LEU A 215 5.70 -4.78 -0.36
C LEU A 215 4.86 -5.30 -1.54
N ILE A 216 5.21 -6.47 -2.09
CA ILE A 216 4.46 -7.10 -3.19
C ILE A 216 3.00 -7.36 -2.79
N ALA A 217 2.77 -7.92 -1.60
CA ALA A 217 1.43 -8.18 -1.10
C ALA A 217 0.63 -6.90 -0.88
N HIS A 218 1.27 -5.85 -0.37
CA HIS A 218 0.63 -4.55 -0.18
C HIS A 218 0.26 -3.90 -1.52
N ASP A 219 1.18 -3.89 -2.50
CA ASP A 219 0.94 -3.30 -3.82
C ASP A 219 -0.14 -4.06 -4.59
N ALA A 220 -0.14 -5.39 -4.50
CA ALA A 220 -1.21 -6.22 -5.04
C ALA A 220 -2.56 -5.87 -4.42
N LYS A 221 -2.62 -5.78 -3.07
CA LYS A 221 -3.84 -5.39 -2.35
C LYS A 221 -4.29 -3.98 -2.74
N LYS A 222 -3.36 -3.01 -2.80
CA LYS A 222 -3.67 -1.61 -3.18
C LYS A 222 -4.31 -1.57 -4.57
N LYS A 223 -3.70 -2.21 -5.56
CA LYS A 223 -4.23 -2.27 -6.94
C LYS A 223 -5.59 -2.95 -7.01
N LEU A 224 -5.78 -4.04 -6.27
CA LEU A 224 -7.07 -4.71 -6.18
C LEU A 224 -8.12 -3.81 -5.51
N MET A 225 -7.82 -3.20 -4.37
CA MET A 225 -8.76 -2.34 -3.66
C MET A 225 -9.12 -1.08 -4.45
N GLN A 226 -8.17 -0.44 -5.13
CA GLN A 226 -8.46 0.71 -5.98
C GLN A 226 -9.45 0.37 -7.10
N ASN A 227 -9.45 -0.86 -7.56
CA ASN A 227 -10.30 -1.31 -8.66
C ASN A 227 -11.61 -1.99 -8.20
N PHE A 228 -11.70 -2.50 -6.95
CA PHE A 228 -12.88 -3.23 -6.47
C PHE A 228 -13.64 -2.53 -5.32
N CYS A 229 -13.10 -1.50 -4.70
CA CYS A 229 -13.62 -0.97 -3.42
C CYS A 229 -14.89 -0.11 -3.53
N ILE A 230 -15.60 -0.11 -4.65
CA ILE A 230 -16.91 0.56 -4.82
C ILE A 230 -18.01 -0.45 -5.18
N ALA A 231 -17.86 -1.70 -4.87
CA ALA A 231 -18.90 -2.70 -5.15
C ALA A 231 -19.85 -2.94 -3.96
N TYR A 232 -19.98 -1.96 -3.03
CA TYR A 232 -21.03 -1.97 -1.98
C TYR A 232 -21.48 -0.56 -1.67
#